data_977700a90532cb9f25dc2c427888cb85
#
_entry.id   977700a90532cb9f25dc2c427888cb85
#
_cell.length_a   1.000
_cell.length_b   1.000
_cell.length_c   1.000
_cell.angle_alpha   90.00
_cell.angle_beta   90.00
_cell.angle_gamma   90.00
#
_symmetry.space_group_name_H-M   'P 1'
#
loop_
_entity.id
_entity.type
_entity.pdbx_description
1 polymer ?
#
loop_
_entity_poly.entity_id
_entity_poly.type
_entity_poly.pdbx_seq_one_letter_code
_entity_poly.pdbx_strand_id
1 'polypeptide(L)'
;PQKLLYSIVPILAGGRKLGIISPDSKQTEQNYERWQKVSDNIVVAALNPYDKSNAPDKAAQYLKENGAEVVVLDCMGFTIAIKEKMAELMGVPVILPRTLVARVVGEML
;
A
#
# COMPACT_ATOMS: atom_id res chain seq x y z
N PRO A 1 -5.47 -3.32 13.72
CA PRO A 1 -4.62 -2.63 12.74
C PRO A 1 -5.35 -2.22 11.46
N GLN A 2 -6.22 -3.08 10.93
CA GLN A 2 -6.90 -2.78 9.68
C GLN A 2 -7.82 -1.56 9.78
N LYS A 3 -8.55 -1.44 10.89
CA LYS A 3 -9.40 -0.27 11.13
C LYS A 3 -8.59 1.02 11.23
N LEU A 4 -7.42 0.95 11.85
CA LEU A 4 -6.53 2.09 11.98
C LEU A 4 -6.04 2.53 10.60
N LEU A 5 -5.66 1.59 9.76
CA LEU A 5 -5.24 1.88 8.39
C LEU A 5 -6.36 2.56 7.60
N TYR A 6 -7.56 2.01 7.64
CA TYR A 6 -8.69 2.56 6.90
C TYR A 6 -9.08 3.97 7.37
N SER A 7 -8.76 4.30 8.62
CA SER A 7 -9.03 5.63 9.18
C SER A 7 -7.92 6.64 8.84
N ILE A 8 -6.65 6.22 8.93
CA ILE A 8 -5.51 7.13 8.81
C ILE A 8 -5.10 7.35 7.35
N VAL A 9 -5.08 6.30 6.54
CA VAL A 9 -4.54 6.38 5.18
C VAL A 9 -5.28 7.39 4.31
N PRO A 10 -6.62 7.44 4.29
CA PRO A 10 -7.31 8.46 3.49
C PRO A 10 -6.96 9.89 3.90
N ILE A 11 -6.73 10.13 5.20
CA ILE A 11 -6.32 11.43 5.70
C ILE A 11 -4.93 11.79 5.19
N LEU A 12 -4.00 10.83 5.27
CA LEU A 12 -2.63 11.04 4.77
C LEU A 12 -2.58 11.23 3.26
N ALA A 13 -3.44 10.54 2.53
CA ALA A 13 -3.51 10.65 1.08
C ALA A 13 -4.02 12.04 0.64
N GLY A 14 -4.90 12.65 1.44
CA GLY A 14 -5.37 14.01 1.18
C GLY A 14 -6.08 14.17 -0.16
N GLY A 15 -6.86 13.18 -0.58
CA GLY A 15 -7.55 13.20 -1.87
C GLY A 15 -6.71 12.75 -3.06
N ARG A 16 -5.42 12.48 -2.87
CA ARG A 16 -4.54 11.98 -3.93
C ARG A 16 -4.89 10.53 -4.24
N LYS A 17 -4.50 10.09 -5.45
CA LYS A 17 -4.78 8.72 -5.87
C LYS A 17 -3.95 7.72 -5.06
N LEU A 18 -4.65 6.77 -4.46
CA LEU A 18 -4.09 5.79 -3.55
C LEU A 18 -3.81 4.48 -4.29
N GLY A 19 -2.55 4.06 -4.30
CA GLY A 19 -2.16 2.75 -4.82
C GLY A 19 -2.10 1.74 -3.68
N ILE A 20 -2.76 0.61 -3.84
CA ILE A 20 -2.80 -0.46 -2.85
C ILE A 20 -2.04 -1.66 -3.41
N ILE A 21 -1.07 -2.17 -2.67
CA ILE A 21 -0.36 -3.40 -3.03
C ILE A 21 -0.96 -4.54 -2.23
N SER A 22 -1.62 -5.47 -2.95
CA SER A 22 -2.18 -6.68 -2.39
C SER A 22 -1.12 -7.80 -2.42
N PRO A 23 -1.09 -8.71 -1.41
CA PRO A 23 -0.09 -9.79 -1.38
C PRO A 23 -0.35 -10.90 -2.40
N ASP A 24 -1.55 -10.96 -2.97
CA ASP A 24 -1.94 -12.04 -3.88
C ASP A 24 -2.91 -11.49 -4.92
N SER A 25 -2.67 -11.86 -6.18
CA SER A 25 -3.55 -11.46 -7.29
C SER A 25 -5.00 -11.94 -7.08
N LYS A 26 -5.19 -13.05 -6.37
CA LYS A 26 -6.52 -13.59 -6.07
C LYS A 26 -7.31 -12.72 -5.10
N GLN A 27 -6.63 -11.89 -4.31
CA GLN A 27 -7.25 -11.03 -3.31
C GLN A 27 -7.42 -9.59 -3.79
N THR A 28 -6.98 -9.29 -5.01
CA THR A 28 -7.00 -7.91 -5.53
C THR A 28 -8.40 -7.32 -5.56
N GLU A 29 -9.37 -8.10 -6.01
CA GLU A 29 -10.76 -7.64 -6.10
C GLU A 29 -11.36 -7.37 -4.72
N GLN A 30 -11.11 -8.27 -3.75
CA GLN A 30 -11.58 -8.10 -2.38
C GLN A 30 -10.94 -6.86 -1.73
N ASN A 31 -9.66 -6.66 -1.97
CA ASN A 31 -8.96 -5.49 -1.45
C ASN A 31 -9.48 -4.21 -2.08
N TYR A 32 -9.75 -4.22 -3.39
CA TYR A 32 -10.35 -3.08 -4.06
C TYR A 32 -11.69 -2.71 -3.41
N GLU A 33 -12.56 -3.68 -3.19
CA GLU A 33 -13.87 -3.45 -2.57
C GLU A 33 -13.74 -2.88 -1.16
N ARG A 34 -12.79 -3.41 -0.37
CA ARG A 34 -12.58 -2.92 1.00
C ARG A 34 -12.10 -1.48 1.02
N TRP A 35 -11.11 -1.16 0.19
CA TRP A 35 -10.53 0.18 0.16
C TRP A 35 -11.46 1.19 -0.51
N GLN A 36 -12.28 0.75 -1.45
CA GLN A 36 -13.26 1.61 -2.10
C GLN A 36 -14.26 2.22 -1.10
N LYS A 37 -14.52 1.51 -0.02
CA LYS A 37 -15.42 2.01 1.04
C LYS A 37 -14.83 3.21 1.80
N VAL A 38 -13.51 3.39 1.76
CA VAL A 38 -12.84 4.47 2.49
C VAL A 38 -12.24 5.52 1.57
N SER A 39 -12.05 5.22 0.30
CA SER A 39 -11.54 6.16 -0.70
C SER A 39 -12.05 5.80 -2.08
N ASP A 40 -12.54 6.79 -2.81
CA ASP A 40 -13.04 6.59 -4.17
C ASP A 40 -11.94 6.55 -5.22
N ASN A 41 -10.76 7.08 -4.89
CA ASN A 41 -9.68 7.26 -5.84
C ASN A 41 -8.54 6.29 -5.55
N ILE A 42 -8.74 5.02 -5.93
CA ILE A 42 -7.79 3.95 -5.65
C ILE A 42 -7.46 3.12 -6.88
N VAL A 43 -6.29 2.49 -6.86
CA VAL A 43 -5.88 1.46 -7.81
C VAL A 43 -5.17 0.36 -7.04
N VAL A 44 -5.41 -0.90 -7.39
CA VAL A 44 -4.86 -2.05 -6.68
C VAL A 44 -3.97 -2.86 -7.60
N ALA A 45 -2.77 -3.21 -7.13
CA ALA A 45 -1.85 -4.11 -7.80
C ALA A 45 -1.47 -5.25 -6.86
N ALA A 46 -0.93 -6.34 -7.40
CA ALA A 46 -0.53 -7.51 -6.61
C ALA A 46 0.99 -7.64 -6.59
N LEU A 47 1.52 -8.00 -5.42
CA LEU A 47 2.94 -8.32 -5.23
C LEU A 47 3.05 -9.31 -4.08
N ASN A 48 3.44 -10.56 -4.37
CA ASN A 48 3.63 -11.56 -3.34
C ASN A 48 4.94 -11.28 -2.59
N PRO A 49 4.91 -10.99 -1.27
CA PRO A 49 6.13 -10.66 -0.52
C PRO A 49 7.09 -11.84 -0.38
N TYR A 50 6.61 -13.07 -0.62
CA TYR A 50 7.43 -14.29 -0.47
C TYR A 50 7.93 -14.83 -1.81
N ASP A 51 7.49 -14.28 -2.92
CA ASP A 51 7.88 -14.74 -4.25
C ASP A 51 9.01 -13.86 -4.80
N LYS A 52 10.21 -14.42 -4.83
CA LYS A 52 11.41 -13.70 -5.27
C LYS A 52 11.41 -13.39 -6.77
N SER A 53 10.65 -14.14 -7.57
CA SER A 53 10.56 -13.89 -9.01
C SER A 53 9.60 -12.76 -9.34
N ASN A 54 8.75 -12.37 -8.38
CA ASN A 54 7.73 -11.35 -8.57
C ASN A 54 8.31 -9.99 -8.19
N ALA A 55 9.05 -9.40 -9.13
CA ALA A 55 9.78 -8.16 -8.86
C ALA A 55 8.83 -7.00 -8.55
N PRO A 56 9.18 -6.15 -7.55
CA PRO A 56 8.41 -4.95 -7.25
C PRO A 56 8.28 -4.00 -8.45
N ASP A 57 9.17 -4.09 -9.42
CA ASP A 57 9.19 -3.24 -10.61
C ASP A 57 7.88 -3.27 -11.38
N LYS A 58 7.29 -4.46 -11.54
CA LYS A 58 6.02 -4.61 -12.28
C LYS A 58 4.86 -3.94 -11.56
N ALA A 59 4.77 -4.13 -10.24
CA ALA A 59 3.73 -3.52 -9.45
C ALA A 59 3.88 -1.99 -9.44
N ALA A 60 5.11 -1.50 -9.27
CA ALA A 60 5.40 -0.08 -9.28
C ALA A 60 5.05 0.55 -10.63
N GLN A 61 5.40 -0.11 -11.73
CA GLN A 61 5.09 0.39 -13.06
C GLN A 61 3.59 0.49 -13.28
N TYR A 62 2.84 -0.55 -12.89
CA TYR A 62 1.38 -0.55 -13.03
C TYR A 62 0.75 0.60 -12.24
N LEU A 63 1.14 0.79 -10.98
CA LEU A 63 0.61 1.88 -10.16
C LEU A 63 0.99 3.24 -10.72
N LYS A 64 2.21 3.39 -11.21
CA LYS A 64 2.70 4.63 -11.78
C LYS A 64 1.94 5.00 -13.05
N GLU A 65 1.69 4.03 -13.93
CA GLU A 65 0.90 4.22 -15.15
C GLU A 65 -0.54 4.62 -14.84
N ASN A 66 -1.06 4.17 -13.71
CA ASN A 66 -2.41 4.50 -13.27
C ASN A 66 -2.47 5.73 -12.36
N GLY A 67 -1.36 6.44 -12.21
CA GLY A 67 -1.34 7.72 -11.52
C GLY A 67 -1.38 7.69 -10.01
N ALA A 68 -0.96 6.58 -9.38
CA ALA A 68 -0.90 6.49 -7.92
C ALA A 68 0.07 7.51 -7.35
N GLU A 69 -0.37 8.25 -6.35
CA GLU A 69 0.41 9.32 -5.73
C GLU A 69 0.83 9.00 -4.29
N VAL A 70 0.19 8.02 -3.67
CA VAL A 70 0.54 7.46 -2.36
C VAL A 70 0.34 5.95 -2.46
N VAL A 71 1.23 5.15 -1.89
CA VAL A 71 1.16 3.69 -1.97
C VAL A 71 1.07 3.08 -0.58
N VAL A 72 0.20 2.08 -0.42
CA VAL A 72 0.05 1.30 0.80
C VAL A 72 0.38 -0.16 0.50
N LEU A 73 1.28 -0.74 1.28
CA LEU A 73 1.61 -2.16 1.21
C LEU A 73 0.67 -2.92 2.15
N ASP A 74 -0.46 -3.38 1.64
CA ASP A 74 -1.57 -3.91 2.44
C ASP A 74 -1.36 -5.38 2.85
N CYS A 75 -0.25 -5.65 3.53
CA CYS A 75 0.05 -6.96 4.09
C CYS A 75 1.17 -6.84 5.13
N MET A 76 1.02 -7.53 6.24
CA MET A 76 2.04 -7.55 7.30
C MET A 76 3.31 -8.31 6.88
N GLY A 77 3.26 -9.08 5.80
CA GLY A 77 4.43 -9.79 5.27
C GLY A 77 5.41 -8.92 4.48
N PHE A 78 5.00 -7.71 4.10
CA PHE A 78 5.90 -6.79 3.40
C PHE A 78 6.95 -6.23 4.35
N THR A 79 8.15 -6.05 3.84
CA THR A 79 9.31 -5.62 4.62
C THR A 79 9.65 -4.16 4.37
N ILE A 80 10.51 -3.61 5.25
CA ILE A 80 11.06 -2.25 5.05
C ILE A 80 11.86 -2.19 3.74
N ALA A 81 12.56 -3.27 3.37
CA ALA A 81 13.30 -3.33 2.12
C ALA A 81 12.37 -3.15 0.91
N ILE A 82 11.22 -3.81 0.92
CA ILE A 82 10.22 -3.66 -0.15
C ILE A 82 9.66 -2.23 -0.16
N LYS A 83 9.38 -1.66 1.01
CA LYS A 83 8.92 -0.28 1.12
C LYS A 83 9.92 0.69 0.49
N GLU A 84 11.20 0.55 0.83
CA GLU A 84 12.24 1.42 0.30
C GLU A 84 12.39 1.25 -1.21
N LYS A 85 12.32 0.02 -1.69
CA LYS A 85 12.39 -0.27 -3.13
C LYS A 85 11.23 0.35 -3.89
N MET A 86 10.00 0.22 -3.37
CA MET A 86 8.82 0.81 -4.00
C MET A 86 8.90 2.34 -3.98
N ALA A 87 9.35 2.93 -2.89
CA ALA A 87 9.51 4.39 -2.80
C ALA A 87 10.52 4.90 -3.82
N GLU A 88 11.63 4.17 -3.99
CA GLU A 88 12.65 4.51 -4.97
C GLU A 88 12.12 4.43 -6.41
N LEU A 89 11.39 3.36 -6.72
CA LEU A 89 10.85 3.13 -8.06
C LEU A 89 9.77 4.14 -8.44
N MET A 90 8.94 4.51 -7.47
CA MET A 90 7.78 5.35 -7.74
C MET A 90 7.99 6.83 -7.46
N GLY A 91 8.90 7.17 -6.56
CA GLY A 91 9.12 8.55 -6.16
C GLY A 91 7.96 9.17 -5.40
N VAL A 92 7.13 8.35 -4.74
CA VAL A 92 5.97 8.79 -3.95
C VAL A 92 6.03 8.18 -2.56
N PRO A 93 5.29 8.74 -1.58
CA PRO A 93 5.23 8.14 -0.24
C PRO A 93 4.68 6.71 -0.28
N VAL A 94 5.32 5.82 0.46
CA VAL A 94 4.91 4.42 0.59
C VAL A 94 4.66 4.13 2.08
N ILE A 95 3.47 3.66 2.39
CA ILE A 95 3.04 3.36 3.76
C ILE A 95 3.14 1.85 3.99
N LEU A 96 3.88 1.48 5.03
CA LEU A 96 3.97 0.10 5.49
C LEU A 96 3.16 -0.02 6.77
N PRO A 97 2.07 -0.82 6.78
CA PRO A 97 1.17 -0.89 7.94
C PRO A 97 1.88 -1.16 9.26
N ARG A 98 2.85 -2.08 9.23
CA ARG A 98 3.58 -2.50 10.42
C ARG A 98 4.32 -1.33 11.09
N THR A 99 4.98 -0.50 10.31
CA THR A 99 5.71 0.65 10.85
C THR A 99 4.79 1.80 11.21
N LEU A 100 3.72 2.00 10.44
CA LEU A 100 2.74 3.04 10.75
C LEU A 100 2.04 2.76 12.09
N VAL A 101 1.56 1.53 12.28
CA VAL A 101 0.91 1.13 13.53
C VAL A 101 1.87 1.27 14.70
N ALA A 102 3.12 0.84 14.54
CA ALA A 102 4.13 0.95 15.58
C ALA A 102 4.36 2.41 16.00
N ARG A 103 4.40 3.33 15.04
CA ARG A 103 4.58 4.76 15.34
C ARG A 103 3.38 5.35 16.06
N VAL A 104 2.17 5.00 15.64
CA VAL A 104 0.94 5.49 16.29
C VAL A 104 0.86 4.98 17.72
N VAL A 105 1.12 3.70 17.93
CA VAL A 105 1.12 3.11 19.27
C VAL A 105 2.22 3.74 20.12
N GLY A 106 3.40 3.97 19.54
CA GLY A 106 4.51 4.63 20.23
C GLY A 106 4.15 6.02 20.74
N GLU A 107 3.37 6.78 19.98
CA GLU A 107 2.93 8.11 20.41
C GLU A 107 1.95 8.05 21.58
N MET A 108 1.27 6.92 21.76
CA MET A 108 0.31 6.75 22.86
C MET A 108 0.95 6.25 24.15
N LEU A 109 2.19 5.85 24.11
CA LEU A 109 2.93 5.38 25.27
C LEU A 109 3.76 6.51 25.90
#